data_60648e633d8ee72c7e10e14c800a5138
#
_entry.id   60648e633d8ee72c7e10e14c800a5138
#
_cell.length_a   1.000
_cell.length_b   1.000
_cell.length_c   1.000
_cell.angle_alpha   90.00
_cell.angle_beta   90.00
_cell.angle_gamma   90.00
#
_symmetry.space_group_name_H-M   'P 1'
#
loop_
_entity.id
_entity.type
_entity.pdbx_description
1 polymer ?
#
loop_
_entity_poly.entity_id
_entity_poly.type
_entity_poly.pdbx_seq_one_letter_code
_entity_poly.pdbx_strand_id
1 'polypeptide(L)'
;MKAIIKKAMIPIFLSIICGCICGRVVYKIYLGDNELAYDGNLIYLVQSGAYSSYDSMRTNTIGYDYVYYEEDELFKTVIGITKNSNNIEKIKKVYGGEIIINEYYIEDPKLNSKIIEYDSMLSKEEDNNKIKDIVIEMLNLYKGENNIKLIKIS
;
A
#
# COMPACT_ATOMS: atom_id res chain seq x y z
N MET A 1 -49.30 32.81 20.15
CA MET A 1 -47.86 32.48 20.24
C MET A 1 -47.54 31.02 20.06
N LYS A 2 -48.15 30.05 20.75
CA LYS A 2 -47.83 28.60 20.62
C LYS A 2 -47.97 28.00 19.22
N ALA A 3 -48.92 28.46 18.39
CA ALA A 3 -49.16 27.94 17.04
C ALA A 3 -48.10 28.43 16.02
N ILE A 4 -47.51 29.61 16.19
CA ILE A 4 -46.49 30.19 15.33
C ILE A 4 -45.13 29.46 15.57
N ILE A 5 -44.85 29.15 16.85
CA ILE A 5 -43.64 28.40 17.22
C ILE A 5 -43.68 27.00 16.62
N LYS A 6 -44.80 26.28 16.68
CA LYS A 6 -44.95 24.97 16.04
C LYS A 6 -44.74 25.01 14.51
N LYS A 7 -45.25 26.06 13.82
CA LYS A 7 -45.09 26.19 12.36
C LYS A 7 -43.61 26.48 11.97
N ALA A 8 -42.84 27.19 12.82
CA ALA A 8 -41.45 27.45 12.57
C ALA A 8 -40.51 26.27 12.92
N MET A 9 -40.88 25.45 13.91
CA MET A 9 -40.09 24.29 14.33
C MET A 9 -39.95 23.21 13.27
N ILE A 10 -41.00 22.96 12.48
CA ILE A 10 -40.99 21.91 11.46
C ILE A 10 -39.94 22.16 10.37
N PRO A 11 -39.83 23.34 9.73
CA PRO A 11 -38.82 23.61 8.73
C PRO A 11 -37.37 23.60 9.32
N ILE A 12 -37.21 24.04 10.57
CA ILE A 12 -35.89 23.98 11.26
C ILE A 12 -35.44 22.55 11.46
N PHE A 13 -36.33 21.66 11.94
CA PHE A 13 -36.03 20.24 12.12
C PHE A 13 -35.71 19.56 10.78
N LEU A 14 -36.48 19.89 9.73
CA LEU A 14 -36.25 19.35 8.39
C LEU A 14 -34.88 19.79 7.82
N SER A 15 -34.47 21.04 8.03
CA SER A 15 -33.17 21.56 7.62
C SER A 15 -32.02 20.86 8.31
N ILE A 16 -32.15 20.55 9.61
CA ILE A 16 -31.12 19.84 10.36
C ILE A 16 -30.98 18.41 9.84
N ILE A 17 -32.11 17.73 9.60
CA ILE A 17 -32.10 16.35 9.05
C ILE A 17 -31.49 16.33 7.66
N CYS A 18 -31.90 17.23 6.75
CA CYS A 18 -31.29 17.35 5.42
C CYS A 18 -29.80 17.67 5.50
N GLY A 19 -29.38 18.58 6.37
CA GLY A 19 -27.97 18.92 6.58
C GLY A 19 -27.14 17.71 7.05
N CYS A 20 -27.68 16.91 7.98
CA CYS A 20 -27.02 15.69 8.44
C CYS A 20 -26.91 14.63 7.35
N ILE A 21 -27.97 14.45 6.53
CA ILE A 21 -27.94 13.50 5.41
C ILE A 21 -26.95 13.95 4.33
N CYS A 22 -27.02 15.21 3.90
CA CYS A 22 -26.10 15.77 2.92
C CYS A 22 -24.66 15.76 3.44
N GLY A 23 -24.43 16.11 4.70
CA GLY A 23 -23.10 16.03 5.32
C GLY A 23 -22.52 14.62 5.33
N ARG A 24 -23.37 13.62 5.63
CA ARG A 24 -22.94 12.20 5.57
C ARG A 24 -22.66 11.71 4.14
N VAL A 25 -23.43 12.16 3.16
CA VAL A 25 -23.21 11.81 1.76
C VAL A 25 -21.91 12.46 1.26
N VAL A 26 -21.70 13.74 1.54
CA VAL A 26 -20.48 14.47 1.19
C VAL A 26 -19.26 13.84 1.90
N TYR A 27 -19.38 13.54 3.19
CA TYR A 27 -18.32 12.85 3.95
C TYR A 27 -17.95 11.49 3.32
N LYS A 28 -18.96 10.68 2.95
CA LYS A 28 -18.70 9.40 2.27
C LYS A 28 -18.05 9.57 0.89
N ILE A 29 -18.46 10.57 0.11
CA ILE A 29 -17.90 10.82 -1.23
C ILE A 29 -16.45 11.34 -1.14
N TYR A 30 -16.14 12.22 -0.18
CA TYR A 30 -14.82 12.88 -0.11
C TYR A 30 -13.81 12.24 0.84
N LEU A 31 -14.27 11.47 1.84
CA LEU A 31 -13.39 10.84 2.84
C LEU A 31 -13.60 9.33 2.91
N GLY A 32 -14.84 8.85 2.83
CA GLY A 32 -15.15 7.43 2.95
C GLY A 32 -14.69 6.59 1.77
N ASP A 33 -14.77 7.11 0.56
CA ASP A 33 -14.26 6.41 -0.63
C ASP A 33 -12.72 6.48 -0.70
N ASN A 34 -12.11 7.52 -0.16
CA ASN A 34 -10.66 7.62 -0.08
C ASN A 34 -10.07 6.71 1.02
N GLU A 35 -10.67 6.62 2.21
CA GLU A 35 -10.22 5.67 3.24
C GLU A 35 -10.41 4.21 2.79
N LEU A 36 -11.55 3.87 2.18
CA LEU A 36 -11.81 2.52 1.65
C LEU A 36 -10.96 2.21 0.41
N ALA A 37 -10.67 3.21 -0.44
CA ALA A 37 -9.78 3.04 -1.58
C ALA A 37 -8.32 2.88 -1.14
N TYR A 38 -7.89 3.61 -0.11
CA TYR A 38 -6.53 3.49 0.43
C TYR A 38 -6.31 2.16 1.15
N ASP A 39 -7.24 1.69 1.99
CA ASP A 39 -7.10 0.43 2.73
C ASP A 39 -6.97 -0.78 1.79
N GLY A 40 -7.69 -0.77 0.66
CA GLY A 40 -7.57 -1.80 -0.38
C GLY A 40 -6.28 -1.78 -1.18
N ASN A 41 -5.51 -0.68 -1.16
CA ASN A 41 -4.32 -0.46 -1.97
C ASN A 41 -3.02 -0.42 -1.15
N LEU A 42 -3.09 -0.69 0.15
CA LEU A 42 -1.93 -0.79 1.02
C LEU A 42 -1.01 -1.93 0.58
N ILE A 43 0.28 -1.64 0.52
CA ILE A 43 1.34 -2.62 0.28
C ILE A 43 2.46 -2.45 1.29
N TYR A 44 3.15 -3.54 1.54
CA TYR A 44 4.36 -3.60 2.32
C TYR A 44 5.56 -3.79 1.39
N LEU A 45 6.50 -2.85 1.40
CA LEU A 45 7.79 -3.02 0.77
C LEU A 45 8.76 -3.62 1.79
N VAL A 46 9.28 -4.79 1.48
CA VAL A 46 10.28 -5.48 2.29
C VAL A 46 11.65 -4.98 1.84
N GLN A 47 12.22 -4.07 2.63
CA GLN A 47 13.49 -3.41 2.34
C GLN A 47 14.63 -4.15 3.03
N SER A 48 15.74 -4.39 2.31
CA SER A 48 16.94 -5.04 2.84
C SER A 48 18.06 -4.07 3.23
N GLY A 49 17.98 -2.81 2.77
CA GLY A 49 19.00 -1.81 3.11
C GLY A 49 18.71 -0.43 2.55
N ALA A 50 19.46 0.55 3.05
CA ALA A 50 19.51 1.91 2.55
C ALA A 50 20.98 2.34 2.47
N TYR A 51 21.40 2.88 1.33
CA TYR A 51 22.80 3.14 1.01
C TYR A 51 22.97 4.57 0.52
N SER A 52 24.08 5.21 0.92
CA SER A 52 24.39 6.59 0.53
C SER A 52 24.93 6.72 -0.91
N SER A 53 25.23 5.62 -1.58
CA SER A 53 25.68 5.64 -2.98
C SER A 53 25.24 4.37 -3.71
N TYR A 54 25.10 4.51 -5.03
CA TYR A 54 24.77 3.40 -5.93
C TYR A 54 25.81 2.28 -5.88
N ASP A 55 27.12 2.61 -5.81
CA ASP A 55 28.20 1.63 -5.74
C ASP A 55 28.17 0.84 -4.42
N SER A 56 27.88 1.52 -3.31
CA SER A 56 27.72 0.86 -2.02
C SER A 56 26.52 -0.09 -2.04
N MET A 57 25.41 0.34 -2.62
CA MET A 57 24.23 -0.50 -2.80
C MET A 57 24.57 -1.76 -3.60
N ARG A 58 25.17 -1.62 -4.79
CA ARG A 58 25.55 -2.76 -5.65
C ARG A 58 26.44 -3.76 -4.94
N THR A 59 27.42 -3.27 -4.19
CA THR A 59 28.38 -4.14 -3.49
C THR A 59 27.72 -4.96 -2.39
N ASN A 60 26.77 -4.35 -1.67
CA ASN A 60 26.11 -5.00 -0.53
C ASN A 60 24.88 -5.84 -0.91
N THR A 61 24.41 -5.77 -2.16
CA THR A 61 23.26 -6.55 -2.67
C THR A 61 23.66 -7.68 -3.61
N ILE A 62 24.94 -8.02 -3.68
CA ILE A 62 25.44 -9.14 -4.50
C ILE A 62 24.76 -10.44 -4.06
N GLY A 63 24.14 -11.14 -5.02
CA GLY A 63 23.43 -12.39 -4.79
C GLY A 63 21.94 -12.27 -4.44
N TYR A 64 21.42 -11.05 -4.40
CA TYR A 64 19.99 -10.79 -4.22
C TYR A 64 19.35 -10.31 -5.53
N ASP A 65 18.12 -10.75 -5.76
CA ASP A 65 17.22 -10.09 -6.71
C ASP A 65 16.51 -8.96 -5.98
N TYR A 66 16.59 -7.75 -6.51
CA TYR A 66 16.03 -6.56 -5.88
C TYR A 66 15.59 -5.53 -6.91
N VAL A 67 14.72 -4.64 -6.48
CA VAL A 67 14.50 -3.34 -7.10
C VAL A 67 14.98 -2.26 -6.12
N TYR A 68 15.24 -1.05 -6.61
CA TYR A 68 15.63 0.05 -5.73
C TYR A 68 14.89 1.33 -6.13
N TYR A 69 14.79 2.22 -5.19
CA TYR A 69 14.31 3.59 -5.40
C TYR A 69 15.18 4.55 -4.56
N GLU A 70 15.17 5.81 -4.96
CA GLU A 70 15.91 6.87 -4.27
C GLU A 70 14.93 7.71 -3.45
N GLU A 71 15.16 7.83 -2.17
CA GLU A 71 14.40 8.65 -1.23
C GLU A 71 15.32 9.19 -0.16
N ASP A 72 15.19 10.48 0.19
CA ASP A 72 16.03 11.15 1.20
C ASP A 72 17.55 11.03 0.93
N GLU A 73 17.97 11.16 -0.33
CA GLU A 73 19.36 10.98 -0.78
C GLU A 73 19.94 9.58 -0.52
N LEU A 74 19.09 8.58 -0.29
CA LEU A 74 19.47 7.19 -0.06
C LEU A 74 18.90 6.28 -1.13
N PHE A 75 19.71 5.31 -1.56
CA PHE A 75 19.30 4.19 -2.41
C PHE A 75 18.72 3.09 -1.51
N LYS A 76 17.41 2.90 -1.56
CA LYS A 76 16.68 1.90 -0.76
C LYS A 76 16.39 0.67 -1.60
N THR A 77 16.86 -0.48 -1.13
CA THR A 77 16.70 -1.75 -1.84
C THR A 77 15.52 -2.54 -1.33
N VAL A 78 14.65 -2.96 -2.23
CA VAL A 78 13.44 -3.73 -1.94
C VAL A 78 13.62 -5.14 -2.49
N ILE A 79 13.48 -6.12 -1.61
CA ILE A 79 13.61 -7.56 -1.90
C ILE A 79 12.27 -8.28 -1.94
N GLY A 80 11.19 -7.58 -1.67
CA GLY A 80 9.85 -8.15 -1.76
C GLY A 80 8.76 -7.10 -1.60
N ILE A 81 7.60 -7.41 -2.14
CA ILE A 81 6.41 -6.58 -2.12
C ILE A 81 5.24 -7.49 -1.78
N THR A 82 4.38 -7.08 -0.87
CA THR A 82 3.20 -7.88 -0.50
C THR A 82 2.10 -6.98 0.07
N LYS A 83 0.86 -7.40 -0.07
CA LYS A 83 -0.29 -6.80 0.66
C LYS A 83 -0.62 -7.58 1.92
N ASN A 84 -0.11 -8.79 2.05
CA ASN A 84 -0.40 -9.67 3.17
C ASN A 84 0.79 -9.69 4.14
N SER A 85 0.62 -9.11 5.31
CA SER A 85 1.65 -9.08 6.35
C SER A 85 2.20 -10.47 6.73
N ASN A 86 1.40 -11.52 6.60
CA ASN A 86 1.86 -12.90 6.86
C ASN A 86 2.90 -13.39 5.84
N ASN A 87 2.90 -12.83 4.62
CA ASN A 87 3.89 -13.17 3.59
C ASN A 87 5.26 -12.54 3.87
N ILE A 88 5.34 -11.51 4.69
CA ILE A 88 6.60 -10.84 5.07
C ILE A 88 7.57 -11.84 5.70
N GLU A 89 7.08 -12.68 6.61
CA GLU A 89 7.92 -13.70 7.28
C GLU A 89 8.42 -14.77 6.29
N LYS A 90 7.64 -15.11 5.27
CA LYS A 90 8.08 -16.03 4.21
C LYS A 90 9.20 -15.40 3.38
N ILE A 91 9.06 -14.14 2.98
CA ILE A 91 10.08 -13.39 2.25
C ILE A 91 11.35 -13.29 3.08
N LYS A 92 11.24 -12.89 4.35
CA LYS A 92 12.37 -12.81 5.28
C LYS A 92 13.12 -14.14 5.43
N LYS A 93 12.39 -15.25 5.54
CA LYS A 93 12.98 -16.58 5.67
C LYS A 93 13.81 -16.98 4.46
N VAL A 94 13.41 -16.58 3.27
CA VAL A 94 14.09 -16.92 2.00
C VAL A 94 15.34 -16.07 1.79
N TYR A 95 15.26 -14.78 2.09
CA TYR A 95 16.37 -13.84 1.86
C TYR A 95 17.34 -13.74 3.05
N GLY A 96 16.83 -13.96 4.27
CA GLY A 96 17.60 -13.79 5.49
C GLY A 96 17.92 -12.32 5.81
N GLY A 97 18.68 -12.09 6.89
CA GLY A 97 19.13 -10.76 7.29
C GLY A 97 18.08 -9.91 8.01
N GLU A 98 18.49 -8.69 8.29
CA GLU A 98 17.59 -7.66 8.84
C GLU A 98 16.78 -7.04 7.71
N ILE A 99 15.48 -6.84 7.96
CA ILE A 99 14.57 -6.21 7.03
C ILE A 99 13.87 -5.02 7.69
N ILE A 100 13.56 -4.02 6.87
CA ILE A 100 12.72 -2.88 7.24
C ILE A 100 11.44 -2.97 6.43
N ILE A 101 10.31 -2.78 7.07
CA ILE A 101 9.01 -2.77 6.42
C ILE A 101 8.56 -1.32 6.26
N ASN A 102 8.29 -0.94 5.03
CA ASN A 102 7.70 0.36 4.71
C ASN A 102 6.32 0.16 4.09
N GLU A 103 5.38 0.98 4.49
CA GLU A 103 3.99 0.96 4.05
C GLU A 103 3.77 2.03 2.98
N TYR A 104 3.14 1.64 1.88
CA TYR A 104 2.81 2.52 0.76
C TYR A 104 1.43 2.20 0.22
N TYR A 105 0.83 3.18 -0.46
CA TYR A 105 -0.39 2.96 -1.26
C TYR A 105 -0.05 2.89 -2.75
N ILE A 106 -0.70 1.98 -3.46
CA ILE A 106 -0.61 1.86 -4.92
C ILE A 106 -1.83 2.55 -5.55
N GLU A 107 -1.60 3.44 -6.51
CA GLU A 107 -2.67 4.07 -7.28
C GLU A 107 -3.09 3.24 -8.51
N ASP A 108 -2.21 2.38 -9.05
CA ASP A 108 -2.50 1.59 -10.26
C ASP A 108 -3.35 0.33 -9.95
N PRO A 109 -4.62 0.28 -10.44
CA PRO A 109 -5.49 -0.87 -10.20
C PRO A 109 -5.00 -2.18 -10.83
N LYS A 110 -4.28 -2.10 -11.97
CA LYS A 110 -3.77 -3.29 -12.66
C LYS A 110 -2.63 -3.92 -11.88
N LEU A 111 -1.71 -3.08 -11.40
CA LEU A 111 -0.62 -3.51 -10.55
C LEU A 111 -1.14 -4.09 -9.25
N ASN A 112 -2.10 -3.40 -8.62
CA ASN A 112 -2.76 -3.86 -7.41
C ASN A 112 -3.39 -5.26 -7.57
N SER A 113 -4.09 -5.50 -8.69
CA SER A 113 -4.70 -6.80 -8.99
C SER A 113 -3.65 -7.91 -9.15
N LYS A 114 -2.52 -7.62 -9.81
CA LYS A 114 -1.43 -8.59 -9.97
C LYS A 114 -0.75 -8.92 -8.64
N ILE A 115 -0.54 -7.93 -7.78
CA ILE A 115 0.02 -8.17 -6.44
C ILE A 115 -0.89 -9.09 -5.62
N ILE A 116 -2.21 -8.90 -5.69
CA ILE A 116 -3.18 -9.77 -5.02
C ILE A 116 -3.06 -11.22 -5.53
N GLU A 117 -2.89 -11.40 -6.84
CA GLU A 117 -2.70 -12.73 -7.44
C GLU A 117 -1.43 -13.40 -6.90
N TYR A 118 -0.28 -12.72 -6.98
CA TYR A 118 0.99 -13.25 -6.46
C TYR A 118 0.97 -13.48 -4.95
N ASP A 119 0.35 -12.60 -4.17
CA ASP A 119 0.18 -12.79 -2.73
C ASP A 119 -0.62 -14.04 -2.40
N SER A 120 -1.63 -14.36 -3.20
CA SER A 120 -2.40 -15.60 -3.04
C SER A 120 -1.54 -16.83 -3.34
N MET A 121 -0.65 -16.77 -4.33
CA MET A 121 0.30 -17.83 -4.64
C MET A 121 1.33 -17.97 -3.51
N LEU A 122 1.92 -16.86 -3.08
CA LEU A 122 2.92 -16.80 -2.02
C LEU A 122 2.40 -17.33 -0.69
N SER A 123 1.13 -17.03 -0.35
CA SER A 123 0.51 -17.49 0.89
C SER A 123 0.38 -19.02 0.96
N LYS A 124 0.24 -19.69 -0.17
CA LYS A 124 0.06 -21.16 -0.26
C LYS A 124 1.36 -21.93 -0.46
N GLU A 125 2.42 -21.26 -0.91
CA GLU A 125 3.68 -21.91 -1.22
C GLU A 125 4.53 -22.11 0.04
N GLU A 126 5.18 -23.27 0.14
CA GLU A 126 6.07 -23.65 1.25
C GLU A 126 7.51 -23.91 0.78
N ASP A 127 7.72 -24.12 -0.53
CA ASP A 127 9.06 -24.32 -1.09
C ASP A 127 9.79 -22.99 -1.23
N ASN A 128 10.96 -22.87 -0.60
CA ASN A 128 11.73 -21.62 -0.58
C ASN A 128 12.18 -21.16 -1.97
N ASN A 129 12.45 -22.06 -2.91
CA ASN A 129 12.87 -21.70 -4.26
C ASN A 129 11.69 -21.11 -5.03
N LYS A 130 10.51 -21.74 -4.92
CA LYS A 130 9.29 -21.23 -5.56
C LYS A 130 8.83 -19.92 -4.93
N ILE A 131 8.99 -19.77 -3.61
CA ILE A 131 8.73 -18.47 -2.92
C ILE A 131 9.62 -17.41 -3.55
N LYS A 132 10.92 -17.70 -3.73
CA LYS A 132 11.87 -16.78 -4.36
C LYS A 132 11.45 -16.41 -5.79
N ASP A 133 11.05 -17.38 -6.61
CA ASP A 133 10.61 -17.16 -7.98
C ASP A 133 9.37 -16.24 -8.02
N ILE A 134 8.38 -16.48 -7.18
CA ILE A 134 7.18 -15.63 -7.06
C ILE A 134 7.56 -14.20 -6.68
N VAL A 135 8.46 -14.03 -5.71
CA VAL A 135 8.92 -12.71 -5.27
C VAL A 135 9.65 -11.99 -6.40
N ILE A 136 10.51 -12.68 -7.15
CA ILE A 136 11.22 -12.12 -8.30
C ILE A 136 10.23 -11.66 -9.37
N GLU A 137 9.20 -12.43 -9.66
CA GLU A 137 8.15 -12.03 -10.60
C GLU A 137 7.40 -10.78 -10.13
N MET A 138 7.06 -10.69 -8.84
CA MET A 138 6.48 -9.48 -8.25
C MET A 138 7.41 -8.26 -8.39
N LEU A 139 8.70 -8.41 -8.10
CA LEU A 139 9.69 -7.34 -8.27
C LEU A 139 9.83 -6.90 -9.73
N ASN A 140 9.73 -7.84 -10.68
CA ASN A 140 9.80 -7.54 -12.11
C ASN A 140 8.62 -6.71 -12.61
N LEU A 141 7.46 -6.77 -11.97
CA LEU A 141 6.34 -5.85 -12.26
C LEU A 141 6.75 -4.40 -12.03
N TYR A 142 7.62 -4.14 -11.06
CA TYR A 142 8.13 -2.80 -10.76
C TYR A 142 9.25 -2.33 -11.68
N LYS A 143 10.07 -3.24 -12.21
CA LYS A 143 11.18 -2.88 -13.13
C LYS A 143 10.72 -2.29 -14.46
N GLY A 144 9.50 -2.64 -14.89
CA GLY A 144 8.93 -2.20 -16.16
C GLY A 144 8.16 -0.87 -16.11
N GLU A 145 7.80 -0.42 -14.93
CA GLU A 145 6.90 0.72 -14.72
C GLU A 145 7.68 1.92 -14.17
N ASN A 146 8.23 2.77 -15.06
CA ASN A 146 8.97 3.99 -14.69
C ASN A 146 8.15 5.06 -13.95
N ASN A 147 6.86 4.81 -13.65
CA ASN A 147 5.94 5.77 -13.05
C ASN A 147 5.05 5.18 -11.97
N ILE A 148 5.52 4.17 -11.22
CA ILE A 148 4.75 3.70 -10.08
C ILE A 148 4.79 4.78 -9.00
N LYS A 149 3.68 5.48 -8.87
CA LYS A 149 3.50 6.48 -7.85
C LYS A 149 3.18 5.77 -6.54
N LEU A 150 4.17 5.67 -5.68
CA LEU A 150 4.01 5.18 -4.32
C LEU A 150 3.76 6.39 -3.41
N ILE A 151 2.70 6.33 -2.63
CA ILE A 151 2.38 7.34 -1.60
C ILE A 151 2.80 6.76 -0.26
N LYS A 152 3.83 7.34 0.35
CA LYS A 152 4.29 6.95 1.68
C LYS A 152 3.26 7.33 2.74
N ILE A 153 3.02 6.42 3.66
CA ILE A 153 2.25 6.69 4.88
C ILE A 153 3.22 7.31 5.88
N SER A 154 2.93 8.56 6.25
CA SER A 154 3.71 9.31 7.27
C SER A 154 3.11 9.08 8.66
#